data_f702d6538ce4b791d3231ecff0944dc7
#
_entry.id   f702d6538ce4b791d3231ecff0944dc7
#
_cell.length_a   1.000
_cell.length_b   1.000
_cell.length_c   1.000
_cell.angle_alpha   90.00
_cell.angle_beta   90.00
_cell.angle_gamma   90.00
#
_symmetry.space_group_name_H-M   'P 1'
#
loop_
_entity.id
_entity.type
_entity.pdbx_description
1 polymer ?
#
loop_
_entity_poly.entity_id
_entity_poly.type
_entity_poly.pdbx_seq_one_letter_code
_entity_poly.pdbx_strand_id
1 'polypeptide(L)' 'MIPPKISTTQRGNLTGVVSGAVIYNTTTNKLQVFNGSSWDSL' A
#
# COMPACT_ATOMS: atom_id res chain seq x y z
N MET A 1 8.51 -12.73 -4.60
CA MET A 1 8.16 -12.04 -3.35
C MET A 1 6.68 -11.70 -3.33
N ILE A 2 6.04 -11.90 -2.21
CA ILE A 2 4.61 -11.61 -2.06
C ILE A 2 4.46 -10.29 -1.32
N PRO A 3 3.76 -9.30 -1.87
CA PRO A 3 3.56 -8.05 -1.16
C PRO A 3 2.71 -8.24 0.09
N PRO A 4 2.89 -7.41 1.11
CA PRO A 4 2.09 -7.52 2.32
C PRO A 4 0.61 -7.23 2.03
N LYS A 5 -0.26 -7.97 2.71
CA LYS A 5 -1.71 -7.79 2.62
C LYS A 5 -2.17 -6.99 3.82
N ILE A 6 -2.66 -5.79 3.60
CA ILE A 6 -3.13 -4.92 4.68
C ILE A 6 -4.40 -4.20 4.24
N SER A 7 -5.15 -3.69 5.23
CA SER A 7 -6.34 -2.91 4.95
C SER A 7 -5.97 -1.44 4.71
N THR A 8 -6.95 -0.66 4.25
CA THR A 8 -6.76 0.78 4.08
C THR A 8 -6.37 1.45 5.39
N THR A 9 -6.98 1.02 6.50
CA THR A 9 -6.65 1.57 7.82
C THR A 9 -5.20 1.26 8.19
N GLN A 10 -4.77 0.02 7.98
CA GLN A 10 -3.40 -0.36 8.28
C GLN A 10 -2.42 0.38 7.37
N ARG A 11 -2.79 0.57 6.11
CA ARG A 11 -1.98 1.33 5.17
C ARG A 11 -1.75 2.75 5.67
N GLY A 12 -2.79 3.39 6.20
CA GLY A 12 -2.69 4.74 6.72
C GLY A 12 -1.83 4.85 7.97
N ASN A 13 -1.61 3.73 8.67
CA ASN A 13 -0.79 3.69 9.88
C ASN A 13 0.65 3.30 9.61
N LEU A 14 1.00 3.02 8.38
CA LEU A 14 2.38 2.67 8.04
C LEU A 14 3.31 3.88 8.24
N THR A 15 4.49 3.60 8.78
CA THR A 15 5.52 4.63 8.95
C THR A 15 6.77 4.19 8.21
N GLY A 16 7.59 5.15 7.80
CA GLY A 16 8.82 4.84 7.10
C GLY A 16 8.61 4.35 5.68
N VAL A 17 7.42 4.57 5.12
CA VAL A 17 7.11 4.16 3.77
C VAL A 17 7.87 5.02 2.78
N VAL A 18 8.47 4.37 1.79
CA VAL A 18 9.22 5.07 0.76
C VAL A 18 8.55 4.91 -0.58
N SER A 19 8.90 5.79 -1.50
CA SER A 19 8.44 5.72 -2.87
C SER A 19 8.78 4.35 -3.47
N GLY A 20 7.81 3.74 -4.12
CA GLY A 20 7.99 2.41 -4.69
C GLY A 20 7.54 1.26 -3.80
N ALA A 21 7.12 1.54 -2.56
CA ALA A 21 6.58 0.51 -1.69
C ALA A 21 5.27 -0.02 -2.27
N VAL A 22 5.08 -1.33 -2.21
CA VAL A 22 3.91 -1.99 -2.80
C VAL A 22 3.19 -2.79 -1.71
N ILE A 23 1.87 -2.67 -1.69
CA ILE A 23 1.04 -3.45 -0.78
C ILE A 23 -0.18 -3.99 -1.53
N TYR A 24 -0.82 -5.00 -0.96
CA TYR A 24 -2.12 -5.44 -1.43
C TYR A 24 -3.18 -4.94 -0.43
N ASN A 25 -4.06 -4.07 -0.90
CA ASN A 25 -5.11 -3.49 -0.06
C ASN A 25 -6.31 -4.44 -0.02
N THR A 26 -6.55 -5.06 1.13
CA THR A 26 -7.64 -6.03 1.27
C THR A 26 -9.01 -5.36 1.35
N THR A 27 -9.07 -4.08 1.67
CA THR A 27 -10.34 -3.35 1.71
C THR A 27 -10.87 -3.11 0.31
N THR A 28 -10.00 -2.72 -0.62
CA THR A 28 -10.39 -2.46 -2.01
C THR A 28 -10.12 -3.63 -2.93
N ASN A 29 -9.40 -4.65 -2.45
CA ASN A 29 -8.97 -5.82 -3.24
C ASN A 29 -8.12 -5.40 -4.43
N LYS A 30 -7.22 -4.47 -4.21
CA LYS A 30 -6.35 -3.95 -5.26
C LYS A 30 -4.92 -3.84 -4.77
N LEU A 31 -4.01 -4.07 -5.70
CA LEU A 31 -2.59 -3.84 -5.45
C LEU A 31 -2.32 -2.35 -5.55
N GLN A 32 -1.59 -1.80 -4.60
CA GLN A 32 -1.30 -0.37 -4.57
C GLN A 32 0.18 -0.12 -4.40
N VAL A 33 0.65 0.96 -4.98
CA VAL A 33 2.04 1.36 -4.90
C VAL A 33 2.13 2.79 -4.40
N PHE A 34 3.10 3.04 -3.52
CA PHE A 34 3.31 4.38 -2.95
C PHE A 34 4.22 5.18 -3.88
N ASN A 35 3.73 6.33 -4.33
CA ASN A 35 4.48 7.16 -5.28
C ASN A 35 5.32 8.27 -4.62
N GLY A 36 5.40 8.26 -3.30
CA GLY A 36 6.11 9.28 -2.54
C GLY A 36 5.19 10.30 -1.88
N SER A 37 3.97 10.43 -2.37
CA SER A 37 2.99 11.36 -1.81
C SER A 37 1.68 10.65 -1.48
N SER A 38 1.28 9.70 -2.30
CA SER A 38 0.02 9.01 -2.10
C SER A 38 0.11 7.59 -2.67
N TRP A 39 -0.96 6.84 -2.50
CA TRP A 39 -1.04 5.45 -2.97
C TRP A 39 -1.82 5.40 -4.27
N ASP A 40 -1.23 4.76 -5.26
CA ASP A 40 -1.88 4.54 -6.55
C ASP A 40 -2.33 3.09 -6.66
N SER A 41 -3.55 2.87 -7.14
CA SER A 41 -4.06 1.53 -7.39
C SER A 41 -3.68 1.08 -8.79
N LEU A 42 -3.39 -0.19 -8.92
CA LEU A 42 -3.12 -0.80 -10.22
C LEU A 42 -4.39 -1.29 -10.89
#